data_b8f6888d944057a2d0b9a041d191a496
#
_entry.id   b8f6888d944057a2d0b9a041d191a496
#
_cell.length_a   1.000
_cell.length_b   1.000
_cell.length_c   1.000
_cell.angle_alpha   90.00
_cell.angle_beta   90.00
_cell.angle_gamma   90.00
#
_symmetry.space_group_name_H-M   'P 1'
#
loop_
_entity.id
_entity.type
_entity.pdbx_description
1 polymer ?
#
loop_
_entity_poly.entity_id
_entity_poly.type
_entity_poly.pdbx_seq_one_letter_code
_entity_poly.pdbx_strand_id
1 'polypeptide(L)'
;RRLAAEFVQSDAFRDLVVNGIAPDGTVDWQAAGIVRALREAAGELAIEGWTSVAEAGRWISKRHSEQLPAKYGCSSWRQVVHESRLFELRYRDVDGQRAAWFKAREI
;
A
#
# COMPACT_ATOMS: atom_id res chain seq x y z
N ARG A 1 19.08 20.54 19.03
CA ARG A 1 19.06 21.07 17.67
C ARG A 1 19.62 20.09 16.68
N ARG A 2 20.79 19.56 16.98
CA ARG A 2 21.41 18.59 16.12
C ARG A 2 20.58 17.33 15.98
N LEU A 3 20.01 16.88 17.11
CA LEU A 3 19.13 15.72 17.10
C LEU A 3 17.86 15.97 16.29
N ALA A 4 17.30 17.18 16.37
CA ALA A 4 16.13 17.52 15.58
C ALA A 4 16.42 17.51 14.10
N ALA A 5 17.58 18.05 13.68
CA ALA A 5 17.98 18.03 12.28
C ALA A 5 18.23 16.61 11.78
N GLU A 6 18.85 15.78 12.61
CA GLU A 6 19.09 14.38 12.28
C GLU A 6 17.78 13.62 12.15
N PHE A 7 16.82 13.88 13.04
CA PHE A 7 15.49 13.24 12.95
C PHE A 7 14.78 13.62 11.67
N VAL A 8 14.78 14.91 11.31
CA VAL A 8 14.13 15.42 10.10
C VAL A 8 14.68 14.74 8.84
N GLN A 9 15.98 14.43 8.83
CA GLN A 9 16.62 13.78 7.70
C GLN A 9 16.64 12.26 7.80
N SER A 10 16.13 11.71 8.88
CA SER A 10 16.16 10.26 9.11
C SER A 10 15.05 9.54 8.36
N ASP A 11 15.25 8.24 8.15
CA ASP A 11 14.23 7.37 7.57
C ASP A 11 12.99 7.31 8.46
N ALA A 12 13.17 7.37 9.79
CA ALA A 12 12.05 7.35 10.72
C ALA A 12 11.13 8.56 10.55
N PHE A 13 11.70 9.75 10.34
CA PHE A 13 10.93 10.96 10.07
C PHE A 13 10.19 10.84 8.75
N ARG A 14 10.86 10.35 7.74
CA ARG A 14 10.29 10.16 6.42
C ARG A 14 9.14 9.16 6.47
N ASP A 15 9.32 8.05 7.18
CA ASP A 15 8.27 7.07 7.36
C ASP A 15 7.06 7.65 8.05
N LEU A 16 7.27 8.47 9.09
CA LEU A 16 6.18 9.09 9.81
C LEU A 16 5.39 10.07 8.91
N VAL A 17 6.10 10.96 8.22
CA VAL A 17 5.46 12.06 7.47
C VAL A 17 4.91 11.57 6.13
N VAL A 18 5.68 10.75 5.42
CA VAL A 18 5.32 10.33 4.06
C VAL A 18 4.50 9.03 4.05
N ASN A 19 4.87 8.09 4.91
CA ASN A 19 4.33 6.74 4.86
C ASN A 19 3.35 6.43 5.99
N GLY A 20 3.18 7.31 6.96
CA GLY A 20 2.26 7.09 8.06
C GLY A 20 2.71 6.00 9.03
N ILE A 21 4.00 5.69 9.09
CA ILE A 21 4.55 4.68 9.97
C ILE A 21 5.14 5.35 11.21
N ALA A 22 4.55 5.09 12.37
CA ALA A 22 5.05 5.63 13.63
C ALA A 22 6.34 4.90 14.07
N PRO A 23 7.15 5.52 14.95
CA PRO A 23 8.38 4.89 15.43
C PRO A 23 8.18 3.51 16.08
N ASP A 24 7.01 3.25 16.65
CA ASP A 24 6.69 1.95 17.23
C ASP A 24 6.21 0.92 16.21
N GLY A 25 6.18 1.28 14.93
CA GLY A 25 5.74 0.40 13.86
C GLY A 25 4.26 0.47 13.53
N THR A 26 3.48 1.25 14.30
CA THR A 26 2.06 1.43 14.02
C THR A 26 1.87 2.18 12.71
N VAL A 27 0.94 1.71 11.88
CA VAL A 27 0.67 2.30 10.58
C VAL A 27 -0.66 3.05 10.61
N ASP A 28 -0.62 4.32 10.20
CA ASP A 28 -1.83 5.08 9.90
C ASP A 28 -2.12 4.85 8.42
N TRP A 29 -2.99 3.90 8.14
CA TRP A 29 -3.26 3.48 6.77
C TRP A 29 -3.81 4.59 5.89
N GLN A 30 -4.57 5.54 6.45
CA GLN A 30 -5.11 6.65 5.68
C GLN A 30 -4.02 7.61 5.21
N ALA A 31 -2.89 7.65 5.92
CA ALA A 31 -1.75 8.47 5.56
C ALA A 31 -0.62 7.67 4.89
N ALA A 32 -0.81 6.37 4.72
CA ALA A 32 0.25 5.49 4.23
C ALA A 32 0.55 5.71 2.75
N GLY A 33 1.84 5.83 2.43
CA GLY A 33 2.29 5.97 1.05
C GLY A 33 1.90 4.78 0.17
N ILE A 34 1.93 3.58 0.73
CA ILE A 34 1.55 2.36 -0.01
C ILE A 34 0.06 2.36 -0.38
N VAL A 35 -0.80 2.95 0.45
CA VAL A 35 -2.23 3.09 0.14
C VAL A 35 -2.43 4.09 -0.99
N ARG A 36 -1.71 5.21 -0.97
CA ARG A 36 -1.75 6.16 -2.08
C ARG A 36 -1.31 5.51 -3.38
N ALA A 37 -0.26 4.69 -3.32
CA ALA A 37 0.23 3.95 -4.49
C ALA A 37 -0.82 2.95 -5.00
N LEU A 38 -1.52 2.26 -4.10
CA LEU A 38 -2.60 1.36 -4.50
C LEU A 38 -3.75 2.09 -5.18
N ARG A 39 -4.11 3.27 -4.67
CA ARG A 39 -5.16 4.08 -5.31
C ARG A 39 -4.74 4.58 -6.68
N GLU A 40 -3.48 4.96 -6.81
CA GLU A 40 -2.93 5.39 -8.10
C GLU A 40 -2.92 4.23 -9.10
N ALA A 41 -2.49 3.05 -8.67
CA ALA A 41 -2.51 1.85 -9.50
C ALA A 41 -3.94 1.51 -9.94
N ALA A 42 -4.89 1.62 -9.03
CA ALA A 42 -6.30 1.38 -9.35
C ALA A 42 -6.82 2.35 -10.41
N GLY A 43 -6.41 3.60 -10.34
CA GLY A 43 -6.78 4.59 -11.36
C GLY A 43 -6.28 4.23 -12.75
N GLU A 44 -5.14 3.55 -12.84
CA GLU A 44 -4.55 3.18 -14.12
C GLU A 44 -4.98 1.80 -14.62
N LEU A 45 -5.25 0.86 -13.70
CA LEU A 45 -5.40 -0.54 -14.05
C LEU A 45 -6.80 -1.12 -13.83
N ALA A 46 -7.73 -0.33 -13.27
CA ALA A 46 -9.05 -0.85 -12.93
C ALA A 46 -9.82 -1.33 -14.16
N ILE A 47 -10.48 -2.45 -14.02
CA ILE A 47 -11.40 -3.01 -15.02
C ILE A 47 -12.75 -3.10 -14.32
N GLU A 48 -13.71 -2.32 -14.80
CA GLU A 48 -15.05 -2.26 -14.21
C GLU A 48 -15.02 -1.96 -12.70
N GLY A 49 -14.09 -1.09 -12.29
CA GLY A 49 -13.95 -0.66 -10.91
C GLY A 49 -13.08 -1.55 -10.03
N TRP A 50 -12.64 -2.69 -10.53
CA TRP A 50 -11.81 -3.63 -9.76
C TRP A 50 -10.42 -3.73 -10.33
N THR A 51 -9.43 -3.86 -9.45
CA THR A 51 -8.01 -3.93 -9.85
C THR A 51 -7.40 -5.21 -9.32
N SER A 52 -6.64 -5.90 -10.19
CA SER A 52 -5.88 -7.08 -9.78
C SER A 52 -4.81 -6.67 -8.76
N VAL A 53 -4.78 -7.34 -7.62
CA VAL A 53 -3.76 -7.09 -6.59
C VAL A 53 -2.37 -7.37 -7.14
N ALA A 54 -2.20 -8.47 -7.89
CA ALA A 54 -0.91 -8.83 -8.48
C ALA A 54 -0.43 -7.79 -9.50
N GLU A 55 -1.34 -7.30 -10.35
CA GLU A 55 -1.01 -6.28 -11.34
C GLU A 55 -0.62 -4.97 -10.67
N ALA A 56 -1.38 -4.57 -9.65
CA ALA A 56 -1.09 -3.36 -8.89
C ALA A 56 0.28 -3.45 -8.22
N GLY A 57 0.60 -4.60 -7.62
CA GLY A 57 1.90 -4.81 -7.00
C GLY A 57 3.05 -4.65 -7.99
N ARG A 58 2.91 -5.22 -9.17
CA ARG A 58 3.93 -5.08 -10.23
C ARG A 58 4.06 -3.64 -10.70
N TRP A 59 2.95 -2.96 -10.89
CA TRP A 59 2.93 -1.56 -11.32
C TRP A 59 3.60 -0.66 -10.29
N ILE A 60 3.27 -0.83 -9.00
CA ILE A 60 3.86 -0.05 -7.93
C ILE A 60 5.35 -0.34 -7.79
N SER A 61 5.77 -1.60 -7.92
CA SER A 61 7.18 -1.96 -7.83
C SER A 61 8.05 -1.27 -8.88
N LYS A 62 7.46 -0.94 -10.02
CA LYS A 62 8.17 -0.20 -11.07
C LYS A 62 8.17 1.30 -10.84
N ARG A 63 7.09 1.85 -10.31
CA ARG A 63 6.94 3.30 -10.15
C ARG A 63 7.35 3.83 -8.78
N HIS A 64 7.07 3.02 -7.76
CA HIS A 64 7.32 3.40 -6.36
C HIS A 64 8.01 2.23 -5.68
N SER A 65 9.24 1.94 -6.10
CA SER A 65 9.99 0.77 -5.65
C SER A 65 10.24 0.76 -4.14
N GLU A 66 10.15 1.91 -3.48
CA GLU A 66 10.31 2.04 -2.04
C GLU A 66 9.06 1.60 -1.26
N GLN A 67 7.91 1.49 -1.93
CA GLN A 67 6.66 1.08 -1.28
C GLN A 67 6.52 -0.44 -1.32
N LEU A 68 7.00 -1.08 -0.27
CA LEU A 68 7.01 -2.54 -0.15
C LEU A 68 6.11 -2.99 1.01
N PRO A 69 5.35 -4.08 0.85
CA PRO A 69 4.53 -4.59 1.96
C PRO A 69 5.29 -4.80 3.26
N ALA A 70 6.53 -5.29 3.18
CA ALA A 70 7.36 -5.55 4.36
C ALA A 70 7.60 -4.30 5.20
N LYS A 71 7.67 -3.14 4.58
CA LYS A 71 7.85 -1.86 5.27
C LYS A 71 6.69 -1.56 6.22
N TYR A 72 5.52 -2.06 5.90
CA TYR A 72 4.29 -1.84 6.66
C TYR A 72 3.90 -3.07 7.50
N GLY A 73 4.84 -3.98 7.69
CA GLY A 73 4.59 -5.17 8.51
C GLY A 73 3.76 -6.24 7.81
N CYS A 74 3.66 -6.19 6.50
CA CYS A 74 2.87 -7.13 5.71
C CYS A 74 3.77 -8.05 4.88
N SER A 75 3.30 -9.26 4.63
CA SER A 75 4.05 -10.25 3.85
C SER A 75 3.66 -10.28 2.39
N SER A 76 2.57 -9.61 2.00
CA SER A 76 2.09 -9.62 0.63
C SER A 76 1.25 -8.37 0.34
N TRP A 77 1.05 -8.07 -0.94
CA TRP A 77 0.17 -6.99 -1.36
C TRP A 77 -1.28 -7.24 -0.94
N ARG A 78 -1.72 -8.49 -1.00
CA ARG A 78 -3.07 -8.85 -0.53
C ARG A 78 -3.24 -8.51 0.94
N GLN A 79 -2.23 -8.77 1.76
CA GLN A 79 -2.28 -8.44 3.17
C GLN A 79 -2.36 -6.93 3.40
N VAL A 80 -1.62 -6.13 2.62
CA VAL A 80 -1.70 -4.66 2.69
C VAL A 80 -3.14 -4.21 2.42
N VAL A 81 -3.75 -4.72 1.37
CA VAL A 81 -5.13 -4.38 1.01
C VAL A 81 -6.08 -4.74 2.15
N HIS A 82 -5.92 -5.92 2.72
CA HIS A 82 -6.76 -6.39 3.82
C HIS A 82 -6.57 -5.57 5.10
N GLU A 83 -5.32 -5.38 5.51
CA GLU A 83 -5.00 -4.72 6.78
C GLU A 83 -5.35 -3.24 6.77
N SER A 84 -5.26 -2.58 5.62
CA SER A 84 -5.59 -1.16 5.52
C SER A 84 -7.07 -0.88 5.78
N ARG A 85 -7.94 -1.84 5.50
CA ARG A 85 -9.40 -1.74 5.63
C ARG A 85 -10.01 -0.60 4.81
N LEU A 86 -9.26 -0.10 3.85
CA LEU A 86 -9.69 0.99 2.97
C LEU A 86 -10.16 0.49 1.61
N PHE A 87 -10.06 -0.82 1.39
CA PHE A 87 -10.45 -1.46 0.13
C PHE A 87 -11.32 -2.67 0.38
N GLU A 88 -12.19 -2.97 -0.57
CA GLU A 88 -12.87 -4.25 -0.62
C GLU A 88 -11.98 -5.25 -1.32
N LEU A 89 -11.96 -6.50 -0.83
CA LEU A 89 -11.22 -7.60 -1.42
C LEU A 89 -12.21 -8.60 -1.98
N ARG A 90 -11.92 -9.08 -3.17
CA ARG A 90 -12.74 -10.10 -3.82
C ARG A 90 -11.81 -11.09 -4.54
N TYR A 91 -12.21 -12.33 -4.57
CA TYR A 91 -11.42 -13.39 -5.20
C TYR A 91 -12.15 -13.93 -6.42
N ARG A 92 -11.39 -14.24 -7.47
CA ARG A 92 -11.91 -14.85 -8.68
C ARG A 92 -10.97 -15.96 -9.11
N ASP A 93 -11.53 -17.01 -9.69
CA ASP A 93 -10.75 -18.06 -10.31
C ASP A 93 -10.48 -17.65 -11.76
N VAL A 94 -9.20 -17.55 -12.10
CA VAL A 94 -8.75 -17.22 -13.45
C VAL A 94 -7.81 -18.34 -13.89
N ASP A 95 -8.17 -19.05 -14.94
CA ASP A 95 -7.36 -20.14 -15.49
C ASP A 95 -6.99 -21.18 -14.42
N GLY A 96 -7.95 -21.52 -13.55
CA GLY A 96 -7.75 -22.50 -12.51
C GLY A 96 -6.99 -22.00 -11.29
N GLN A 97 -6.66 -20.71 -11.25
CA GLN A 97 -5.97 -20.10 -10.12
C GLN A 97 -6.82 -19.02 -9.48
N ARG A 98 -6.75 -18.96 -8.16
CA ARG A 98 -7.47 -17.96 -7.39
C ARG A 98 -6.70 -16.64 -7.42
N ALA A 99 -7.32 -15.58 -7.88
CA ALA A 99 -6.74 -14.26 -7.97
C ALA A 99 -7.50 -13.28 -7.08
N ALA A 100 -6.76 -12.39 -6.41
CA ALA A 100 -7.36 -11.35 -5.55
C ALA A 100 -7.52 -10.06 -6.34
N TRP A 101 -8.66 -9.40 -6.13
CA TRP A 101 -9.00 -8.12 -6.73
C TRP A 101 -9.43 -7.17 -5.64
N PHE A 102 -9.19 -5.88 -5.84
CA PHE A 102 -9.56 -4.88 -4.86
C PHE A 102 -10.26 -3.68 -5.49
N LYS A 103 -11.02 -3.00 -4.65
CA LYS A 103 -11.74 -1.78 -5.02
C LYS A 103 -11.77 -0.88 -3.80
N ALA A 104 -11.55 0.43 -3.99
CA ALA A 104 -11.61 1.38 -2.89
C ALA A 104 -13.02 1.37 -2.28
N ARG A 105 -13.07 1.39 -0.95
CA ARG A 105 -14.34 1.48 -0.25
C ARG A 105 -14.91 2.88 -0.41
N GLU A 106 -16.20 2.95 -0.65
CA GLU A 106 -16.91 4.21 -0.65
C GLU A 106 -17.21 4.60 0.80
N ILE A 107 -17.07 5.88 1.11
CA ILE A 107 -17.32 6.41 2.44
C ILE A 107 -18.73 6.94 2.53
#